data_3a35a617c7f6b2ea525aaf1b1dde1431
#
_entry.id   3a35a617c7f6b2ea525aaf1b1dde1431
#
_cell.length_a   1.000
_cell.length_b   1.000
_cell.length_c   1.000
_cell.angle_alpha   90.00
_cell.angle_beta   90.00
_cell.angle_gamma   90.00
#
_symmetry.space_group_name_H-M   'P 1'
#
loop_
_entity.id
_entity.type
_entity.pdbx_description
1 polymer ?
#
loop_
_entity_poly.entity_id
_entity_poly.type
_entity_poly.pdbx_seq_one_letter_code
_entity_poly.pdbx_strand_id
1 'polypeptide(L)' 'MSLRKTLERIREELARKDELRQEIQIATRRVTRLSKQAIFQIHRADLEKAEETLKEAKKILDGVKDLSLIHI' A
#
# COMPACT_ATOMS: atom_id res chain seq x y z
N MET A 1 1.53 -6.97 38.07
CA MET A 1 1.03 -6.52 36.76
C MET A 1 0.29 -5.21 36.92
N SER A 2 0.73 -4.21 36.24
CA SER A 2 0.08 -2.92 36.25
C SER A 2 -0.94 -2.83 35.11
N LEU A 3 -2.17 -2.45 35.45
CA LEU A 3 -3.22 -2.18 34.48
C LEU A 3 -2.78 -1.11 33.47
N ARG A 4 -1.97 -0.17 33.94
CA ARG A 4 -1.39 0.90 33.15
C ARG A 4 -0.50 0.35 32.00
N LYS A 5 0.36 -0.63 32.29
CA LYS A 5 1.22 -1.26 31.27
C LYS A 5 0.41 -2.00 30.22
N THR A 6 -0.66 -2.64 30.62
CA THR A 6 -1.57 -3.35 29.71
C THR A 6 -2.25 -2.35 28.77
N LEU A 7 -2.72 -1.22 29.29
CA LEU A 7 -3.35 -0.17 28.48
C LEU A 7 -2.36 0.47 27.51
N GLU A 8 -1.13 0.72 27.94
CA GLU A 8 -0.10 1.28 27.07
C GLU A 8 0.23 0.31 25.93
N ARG A 9 0.32 -0.98 26.22
CA ARG A 9 0.58 -2.01 25.21
C ARG A 9 -0.55 -2.08 24.18
N ILE A 10 -1.80 -2.00 24.63
CA ILE A 10 -2.97 -1.99 23.74
C ILE A 10 -2.93 -0.74 22.84
N ARG A 11 -2.62 0.43 23.39
CA ARG A 11 -2.49 1.66 22.60
C ARG A 11 -1.41 1.56 21.54
N GLU A 12 -0.26 1.00 21.89
CA GLU A 12 0.85 0.81 20.93
C GLU A 12 0.46 -0.13 19.79
N GLU A 13 -0.24 -1.22 20.10
CA GLU A 13 -0.71 -2.16 19.08
C GLU A 13 -1.74 -1.52 18.15
N LEU A 14 -2.67 -0.74 18.69
CA LEU A 14 -3.67 -0.03 17.90
C LEU A 14 -3.01 1.02 17.00
N ALA A 15 -2.03 1.74 17.52
CA ALA A 15 -1.29 2.73 16.74
C ALA A 15 -0.55 2.08 15.56
N ARG A 16 0.08 0.93 15.77
CA ARG A 16 0.76 0.17 14.70
C ARG A 16 -0.21 -0.30 13.63
N LYS A 17 -1.38 -0.79 14.04
CA LYS A 17 -2.43 -1.22 13.10
C LYS A 17 -2.95 -0.06 12.27
N ASP A 18 -3.09 1.10 12.88
CA ASP A 18 -3.52 2.31 12.17
C ASP A 18 -2.48 2.77 11.15
N GLU A 19 -1.20 2.76 11.52
CA GLU A 19 -0.11 3.09 10.61
C GLU A 19 -0.09 2.15 9.41
N LEU A 20 -0.22 0.84 9.65
CA LEU A 20 -0.27 -0.16 8.60
C LEU A 20 -1.45 0.06 7.68
N ARG A 21 -2.62 0.34 8.24
CA ARG A 21 -3.82 0.62 7.46
C ARG A 21 -3.63 1.85 6.58
N GLN A 22 -3.02 2.90 7.11
CA GLN A 22 -2.73 4.12 6.35
C GLN A 22 -1.75 3.85 5.22
N GLU A 23 -0.71 3.07 5.45
CA GLU A 23 0.24 2.68 4.41
C GLU A 23 -0.43 1.91 3.28
N ILE A 24 -1.31 0.97 3.61
CA ILE A 24 -2.08 0.20 2.64
C ILE A 24 -3.00 1.12 1.83
N GLN A 25 -3.68 2.05 2.48
CA GLN A 25 -4.57 3.01 1.81
C GLN A 25 -3.81 3.91 0.85
N ILE A 26 -2.65 4.42 1.27
CA ILE A 26 -1.80 5.25 0.42
C ILE A 26 -1.32 4.46 -0.79
N ALA A 27 -0.86 3.23 -0.58
CA ALA A 27 -0.41 2.34 -1.65
C ALA A 27 -1.55 2.04 -2.64
N THR A 28 -2.74 1.75 -2.13
CA THR A 28 -3.92 1.48 -2.96
C THR A 28 -4.28 2.68 -3.84
N ARG A 29 -4.25 3.89 -3.28
CA ARG A 29 -4.51 5.11 -4.05
C ARG A 29 -3.46 5.32 -5.14
N ARG A 30 -2.20 5.07 -4.85
CA ARG A 30 -1.12 5.18 -5.83
C ARG A 30 -1.29 4.16 -6.95
N VAL A 31 -1.60 2.91 -6.63
CA VAL A 31 -1.86 1.86 -7.62
C VAL A 31 -3.04 2.23 -8.50
N THR A 32 -4.12 2.72 -7.92
CA THR A 32 -5.31 3.14 -8.67
C THR A 32 -4.97 4.26 -9.64
N ARG A 33 -4.22 5.26 -9.21
CA ARG A 33 -3.78 6.38 -10.06
C ARG A 33 -2.88 5.91 -11.18
N LEU A 34 -1.91 5.04 -10.88
CA LEU A 34 -1.00 4.50 -11.88
C LEU A 34 -1.75 3.64 -12.90
N SER A 35 -2.74 2.87 -12.47
CA SER A 35 -3.57 2.07 -13.37
C SER A 35 -4.34 2.95 -14.35
N LYS A 36 -4.94 4.03 -13.87
CA LYS A 36 -5.63 5.00 -14.73
C LYS A 36 -4.67 5.66 -15.72
N GLN A 37 -3.48 6.00 -15.25
CA GLN A 37 -2.44 6.59 -16.09
C GLN A 37 -1.98 5.61 -17.17
N ALA A 38 -1.80 4.34 -16.85
CA ALA A 38 -1.43 3.31 -17.81
C ALA A 38 -2.50 3.13 -18.88
N ILE A 39 -3.77 3.09 -18.49
CA ILE A 39 -4.89 2.99 -19.43
C ILE A 39 -4.87 4.18 -20.40
N PHE A 40 -4.66 5.39 -19.89
CA PHE A 40 -4.57 6.60 -20.69
C PHE A 40 -3.41 6.54 -21.69
N GLN A 41 -2.25 6.05 -21.22
CA GLN A 41 -1.07 5.88 -22.07
C GLN A 41 -1.29 4.85 -23.17
N ILE A 42 -2.00 3.75 -22.87
CA ILE A 42 -2.38 2.75 -23.87
C ILE A 42 -3.28 3.38 -24.94
N HIS A 43 -4.25 4.19 -24.55
CA HIS A 43 -5.12 4.89 -25.49
C HIS A 43 -4.36 5.85 -26.39
N ARG A 44 -3.27 6.40 -25.92
CA ARG A 44 -2.38 7.26 -26.70
C ARG A 44 -1.36 6.47 -27.54
N ALA A 45 -1.40 5.15 -27.47
CA ALA A 45 -0.44 4.26 -28.10
C ALA A 45 0.98 4.45 -27.59
N ASP A 46 1.14 4.93 -26.37
CA ASP A 46 2.44 5.08 -25.70
C ASP A 46 2.70 3.85 -24.83
N LEU A 47 3.00 2.75 -25.51
CA LEU A 47 3.11 1.43 -24.85
C LEU A 47 4.32 1.33 -23.94
N GLU A 48 5.41 2.01 -24.24
CA GLU A 48 6.61 2.00 -23.41
C GLU A 48 6.33 2.64 -22.04
N LYS A 49 5.69 3.81 -22.03
CA LYS A 49 5.31 4.49 -20.80
C LYS A 49 4.27 3.69 -20.02
N ALA A 50 3.30 3.10 -20.71
CA ALA A 50 2.30 2.25 -20.07
C ALA A 50 2.95 1.07 -19.36
N GLU A 51 3.92 0.43 -19.99
CA GLU A 51 4.66 -0.68 -19.39
C GLU A 51 5.43 -0.26 -18.16
N GLU A 52 6.13 0.88 -18.21
CA GLU A 52 6.84 1.43 -17.06
C GLU A 52 5.88 1.74 -15.90
N THR A 53 4.74 2.34 -16.21
CA THR A 53 3.71 2.68 -15.22
C THR A 53 3.16 1.43 -14.54
N LEU A 54 2.91 0.37 -15.32
CA LEU A 54 2.43 -0.91 -14.78
C LEU A 54 3.48 -1.62 -13.94
N LYS A 55 4.74 -1.52 -14.30
CA LYS A 55 5.84 -2.06 -13.48
C LYS A 55 5.91 -1.35 -12.13
N GLU A 56 5.74 -0.04 -12.13
CA GLU A 56 5.72 0.75 -10.90
C GLU A 56 4.55 0.35 -10.00
N ALA A 57 3.36 0.20 -10.57
CA ALA A 57 2.19 -0.27 -9.86
C ALA A 57 2.41 -1.67 -9.26
N LYS A 58 3.04 -2.56 -10.01
CA LYS A 58 3.36 -3.90 -9.53
C LYS A 58 4.31 -3.89 -8.34
N LYS A 59 5.32 -3.03 -8.36
CA LYS A 59 6.25 -2.90 -7.22
C LYS A 59 5.51 -2.47 -5.96
N ILE A 60 4.56 -1.54 -6.08
CA ILE A 60 3.77 -1.09 -4.94
C ILE A 60 2.89 -2.23 -4.42
N LEU A 61 2.25 -2.99 -5.30
CA LEU A 61 1.43 -4.14 -4.92
C LEU A 61 2.26 -5.22 -4.23
N ASP A 62 3.45 -5.50 -4.70
CA ASP A 62 4.35 -6.48 -4.09
C ASP A 62 4.75 -6.05 -2.68
N GLY A 63 5.01 -4.75 -2.48
CA GLY A 63 5.27 -4.18 -1.17
C GLY A 63 4.09 -4.34 -0.21
N VAL A 64 2.86 -4.14 -0.69
CA VAL A 64 1.65 -4.33 0.12
C VAL A 64 1.44 -5.79 0.48
N LYS A 65 1.71 -6.71 -0.45
CA LYS A 65 1.65 -8.15 -0.16
C LYS A 65 2.62 -8.54 0.94
N ASP A 66 3.84 -8.04 0.90
CA ASP A 66 4.84 -8.31 1.94
C ASP A 66 4.36 -7.81 3.30
N LEU A 67 3.78 -6.62 3.37
CA LEU A 67 3.19 -6.08 4.59
C LEU A 67 2.05 -6.95 5.11
N SER A 68 1.19 -7.45 4.23
CA SER A 68 0.07 -8.33 4.60
C SER A 68 0.55 -9.69 5.09
N LEU A 69 1.60 -10.26 4.50
CA LEU A 69 2.15 -11.55 4.88
C LEU A 69 2.81 -11.52 6.26
N ILE A 70 3.43 -10.41 6.62
CA ILE A 70 4.08 -10.26 7.93
C ILE A 70 3.06 -10.27 9.07
N HIS A 71 1.81 -9.92 8.81
CA HIS A 71 0.77 -9.79 9.82
C HIS A 71 -0.26 -10.94 9.85
N ILE A 72 -0.06 -11.93 9.03
CA ILE A 72 -0.83 -13.17 9.07
C ILE A 72 -0.11 -14.18 9.96
#